data_d2a6684b9fd1a6c2b347cfe422c9cbdb
#
_entry.id   d2a6684b9fd1a6c2b347cfe422c9cbdb
#
_cell.length_a   1.000
_cell.length_b   1.000
_cell.length_c   1.000
_cell.angle_alpha   90.00
_cell.angle_beta   90.00
_cell.angle_gamma   90.00
#
_symmetry.space_group_name_H-M   'P 1'
#
loop_
_entity.id
_entity.type
_entity.pdbx_description
1 polymer ?
#
loop_
_entity_poly.entity_id
_entity_poly.type
_entity_poly.pdbx_seq_one_letter_code
_entity_poly.pdbx_strand_id
1 'polypeptide(L)'
;MKSKSIFLAVFLSVFVISFFNIANADDHLHKVSGTVTGCSSKHAVHVLIYEEAGFKGMNHSQENIYSPTKGDDCSIDFSMEVPTGPYALASFEDKNGNGELDFFFFIPKEPAGFYQFSGMGAPKFDKMKVDVNGDIDNIEIVLP
;
A
#
# COMPACT_ATOMS: atom_id res chain seq x y z
N MET A 1 -61.28 59.34 1.63
CA MET A 1 -61.01 57.96 1.36
C MET A 1 -59.51 57.76 1.41
N LYS A 2 -59.00 56.97 2.35
CA LYS A 2 -57.56 56.83 2.60
C LYS A 2 -57.01 55.63 1.78
N SER A 3 -56.16 55.91 0.80
CA SER A 3 -55.41 54.90 0.08
C SER A 3 -54.26 54.41 0.95
N LYS A 4 -54.24 53.11 1.23
CA LYS A 4 -53.12 52.43 1.92
C LYS A 4 -52.17 51.87 0.86
N SER A 5 -51.03 52.54 0.73
CA SER A 5 -49.90 51.98 -0.05
C SER A 5 -49.30 50.82 0.69
N ILE A 6 -49.30 49.64 0.05
CA ILE A 6 -48.62 48.46 0.51
C ILE A 6 -47.21 48.49 -0.06
N PHE A 7 -46.20 48.70 0.79
CA PHE A 7 -44.80 48.53 0.44
C PHE A 7 -44.47 47.02 0.40
N LEU A 8 -44.27 46.50 -0.79
CA LEU A 8 -43.78 45.14 -0.99
C LEU A 8 -42.24 45.17 -0.92
N ALA A 9 -41.69 44.77 0.23
CA ALA A 9 -40.26 44.58 0.38
C ALA A 9 -39.85 43.28 -0.28
N VAL A 10 -39.18 43.39 -1.41
CA VAL A 10 -38.54 42.25 -2.08
C VAL A 10 -37.22 41.97 -1.37
N PHE A 11 -37.18 40.91 -0.56
CA PHE A 11 -35.94 40.37 0.00
C PHE A 11 -35.21 39.63 -1.11
N LEU A 12 -34.18 40.25 -1.68
CA LEU A 12 -33.24 39.61 -2.61
C LEU A 12 -32.24 38.84 -1.77
N SER A 13 -32.50 37.54 -1.51
CA SER A 13 -31.56 36.66 -0.88
C SER A 13 -30.46 36.31 -1.87
N VAL A 14 -29.29 36.93 -1.71
CA VAL A 14 -28.08 36.57 -2.43
C VAL A 14 -27.62 35.21 -1.91
N PHE A 15 -27.90 34.16 -2.67
CA PHE A 15 -27.38 32.80 -2.42
C PHE A 15 -25.92 32.77 -2.88
N VAL A 16 -25.00 32.99 -1.95
CA VAL A 16 -23.56 32.82 -2.21
C VAL A 16 -23.31 31.34 -2.33
N ILE A 17 -23.26 30.85 -3.56
CA ILE A 17 -22.78 29.50 -3.85
C ILE A 17 -21.27 29.52 -3.68
N SER A 18 -20.80 29.10 -2.50
CA SER A 18 -19.39 28.80 -2.28
C SER A 18 -19.05 27.57 -3.12
N PHE A 19 -18.40 27.78 -4.25
CA PHE A 19 -17.74 26.71 -4.98
C PHE A 19 -16.60 26.22 -4.10
N PHE A 20 -16.83 25.15 -3.37
CA PHE A 20 -15.75 24.33 -2.86
C PHE A 20 -15.02 23.76 -4.07
N ASN A 21 -13.87 24.33 -4.39
CA ASN A 21 -12.90 23.66 -5.22
C ASN A 21 -12.46 22.43 -4.43
N ILE A 22 -13.07 21.28 -4.74
CA ILE A 22 -12.49 19.98 -4.42
C ILE A 22 -11.24 19.95 -5.30
N ALA A 23 -10.10 20.25 -4.72
CA ALA A 23 -8.83 19.91 -5.33
C ALA A 23 -8.88 18.38 -5.48
N ASN A 24 -9.15 17.92 -6.70
CA ASN A 24 -8.81 16.55 -7.05
C ASN A 24 -7.29 16.48 -6.84
N ALA A 25 -6.87 15.85 -5.74
CA ALA A 25 -5.53 15.32 -5.66
C ALA A 25 -5.47 14.37 -6.85
N ASP A 26 -4.71 14.76 -7.87
CA ASP A 26 -4.36 13.89 -8.97
C ASP A 26 -3.47 12.84 -8.32
N ASP A 27 -4.09 11.74 -7.89
CA ASP A 27 -3.39 10.60 -7.31
C ASP A 27 -2.58 9.95 -8.43
N HIS A 28 -1.45 10.58 -8.77
CA HIS A 28 -0.49 9.98 -9.66
C HIS A 28 -0.01 8.68 -9.03
N LEU A 29 -0.40 7.57 -9.66
CA LEU A 29 0.10 6.27 -9.28
C LEU A 29 1.53 6.12 -9.83
N HIS A 30 2.40 5.64 -9.00
CA HIS A 30 3.78 5.32 -9.33
C HIS A 30 3.98 3.81 -9.31
N LYS A 31 4.73 3.35 -10.29
CA LYS A 31 5.08 1.93 -10.38
C LYS A 31 6.20 1.61 -9.36
N VAL A 32 5.95 0.60 -8.55
CA VAL A 32 6.94 0.01 -7.66
C VAL A 32 7.20 -1.42 -8.13
N SER A 33 8.41 -1.72 -8.58
CA SER A 33 8.74 -3.00 -9.18
C SER A 33 10.07 -3.56 -8.71
N GLY A 34 10.22 -4.88 -8.80
CA GLY A 34 11.41 -5.57 -8.35
C GLY A 34 11.29 -7.07 -8.44
N THR A 35 12.12 -7.76 -7.67
CA THR A 35 12.25 -9.21 -7.70
C THR A 35 12.21 -9.78 -6.29
N VAL A 36 11.50 -10.90 -6.11
CA VAL A 36 11.54 -11.72 -4.91
C VAL A 36 12.36 -12.99 -5.23
N THR A 37 13.34 -13.29 -4.40
CA THR A 37 14.20 -14.46 -4.54
C THR A 37 14.19 -15.34 -3.28
N GLY A 38 14.72 -16.57 -3.35
CA GLY A 38 14.82 -17.48 -2.21
C GLY A 38 13.58 -18.31 -1.93
N CYS A 39 12.51 -18.20 -2.73
CA CYS A 39 11.32 -19.03 -2.59
C CYS A 39 11.57 -20.49 -3.01
N SER A 40 10.68 -21.42 -2.64
CA SER A 40 10.87 -22.86 -2.94
C SER A 40 10.30 -23.30 -4.28
N SER A 41 9.71 -22.43 -5.09
CA SER A 41 9.01 -22.76 -6.35
C SER A 41 7.80 -23.70 -6.19
N LYS A 42 7.28 -23.87 -5.00
CA LYS A 42 6.19 -24.83 -4.70
C LYS A 42 4.91 -24.17 -4.23
N HIS A 43 5.00 -23.03 -3.61
CA HIS A 43 3.90 -22.36 -2.95
C HIS A 43 3.72 -20.94 -3.50
N ALA A 44 2.55 -20.37 -3.31
CA ALA A 44 2.28 -18.98 -3.68
C ALA A 44 3.22 -18.03 -2.94
N VAL A 45 3.67 -16.98 -3.62
CA VAL A 45 4.47 -15.92 -3.04
C VAL A 45 3.65 -14.64 -3.04
N HIS A 46 3.50 -14.07 -1.88
CA HIS A 46 2.75 -12.85 -1.65
C HIS A 46 3.72 -11.67 -1.58
N VAL A 47 3.40 -10.59 -2.29
CA VAL A 47 4.09 -9.31 -2.18
C VAL A 47 3.14 -8.31 -1.59
N LEU A 48 3.54 -7.71 -0.47
CA LEU A 48 2.71 -6.87 0.38
C LEU A 48 3.27 -5.46 0.45
N ILE A 49 2.37 -4.49 0.38
CA ILE A 49 2.68 -3.08 0.61
C ILE A 49 1.96 -2.61 1.86
N TYR A 50 2.69 -1.96 2.74
CA TYR A 50 2.19 -1.43 4.01
C TYR A 50 2.32 0.09 4.04
N GLU A 51 1.25 0.74 4.43
CA GLU A 51 1.29 2.11 4.94
C GLU A 51 1.66 2.11 6.43
N GLU A 52 2.15 3.24 6.93
CA GLU A 52 2.58 3.38 8.33
C GLU A 52 1.48 2.98 9.33
N ALA A 53 0.23 3.42 9.06
CA ALA A 53 -0.91 3.16 9.93
C ALA A 53 -1.21 1.66 10.10
N GLY A 54 -1.00 0.86 9.06
CA GLY A 54 -1.25 -0.59 9.06
C GLY A 54 -0.05 -1.42 9.49
N PHE A 55 1.16 -0.90 9.38
CA PHE A 55 2.41 -1.66 9.50
C PHE A 55 2.57 -2.36 10.87
N LYS A 56 2.27 -1.67 11.96
CA LYS A 56 2.40 -2.22 13.32
C LYS A 56 1.48 -3.43 13.55
N GLY A 57 0.31 -3.43 12.93
CA GLY A 57 -0.67 -4.53 13.01
C GLY A 57 -0.51 -5.56 11.90
N MET A 58 0.51 -5.43 11.04
CA MET A 58 0.71 -6.25 9.84
C MET A 58 -0.50 -6.24 8.89
N ASN A 59 -1.22 -5.12 8.88
CA ASN A 59 -2.33 -4.88 7.96
C ASN A 59 -1.78 -4.20 6.70
N HIS A 60 -1.60 -4.95 5.64
CA HIS A 60 -1.15 -4.42 4.35
C HIS A 60 -2.25 -3.60 3.66
N SER A 61 -1.85 -2.61 2.88
CA SER A 61 -2.76 -1.79 2.07
C SER A 61 -2.97 -2.39 0.67
N GLN A 62 -1.97 -3.12 0.16
CA GLN A 62 -2.05 -3.83 -1.11
C GLN A 62 -1.34 -5.18 -1.03
N GLU A 63 -1.82 -6.12 -1.83
CA GLU A 63 -1.26 -7.46 -1.97
C GLU A 63 -1.36 -7.94 -3.41
N ASN A 64 -0.27 -8.51 -3.92
CA ASN A 64 -0.25 -9.28 -5.15
C ASN A 64 0.26 -10.70 -4.86
N ILE A 65 -0.41 -11.69 -5.45
CA ILE A 65 -0.09 -13.10 -5.27
C ILE A 65 0.47 -13.65 -6.56
N TYR A 66 1.63 -14.27 -6.48
CA TYR A 66 2.35 -14.85 -7.61
C TYR A 66 2.50 -16.35 -7.44
N SER A 67 2.23 -17.09 -8.51
CA SER A 67 2.55 -18.52 -8.56
C SER A 67 3.93 -18.68 -9.17
N PRO A 68 4.92 -19.24 -8.46
CA PRO A 68 6.25 -19.42 -9.00
C PRO A 68 6.24 -20.41 -10.16
N THR A 69 7.07 -20.15 -11.16
CA THR A 69 7.35 -21.10 -12.20
C THR A 69 8.22 -22.24 -11.64
N LYS A 70 7.92 -23.47 -12.05
CA LYS A 70 8.73 -24.62 -11.64
C LYS A 70 10.15 -24.48 -12.17
N GLY A 71 11.11 -24.47 -11.26
CA GLY A 71 12.54 -24.36 -11.55
C GLY A 71 13.35 -24.44 -10.26
N ASP A 72 14.65 -24.60 -10.38
CA ASP A 72 15.56 -24.74 -9.21
C ASP A 72 15.84 -23.38 -8.54
N ASP A 73 15.75 -22.29 -9.29
CA ASP A 73 15.93 -20.93 -8.79
C ASP A 73 14.60 -20.18 -8.83
N CYS A 74 13.95 -20.06 -7.68
CA CYS A 74 12.74 -19.26 -7.59
C CYS A 74 13.08 -17.77 -7.57
N SER A 75 12.68 -17.10 -8.65
CA SER A 75 12.75 -15.66 -8.80
C SER A 75 11.44 -15.17 -9.38
N ILE A 76 10.83 -14.19 -8.74
CA ILE A 76 9.52 -13.65 -9.12
C ILE A 76 9.65 -12.17 -9.33
N ASP A 77 9.41 -11.73 -10.56
CA ASP A 77 9.27 -10.29 -10.86
C ASP A 77 7.89 -9.81 -10.44
N PHE A 78 7.85 -8.70 -9.72
CA PHE A 78 6.61 -8.06 -9.30
C PHE A 78 6.53 -6.62 -9.76
N SER A 79 5.30 -6.14 -9.91
CA SER A 79 5.00 -4.74 -10.19
C SER A 79 3.66 -4.38 -9.54
N MET A 80 3.65 -3.28 -8.80
CA MET A 80 2.48 -2.73 -8.12
C MET A 80 2.42 -1.23 -8.36
N GLU A 81 1.24 -0.64 -8.26
CA GLU A 81 1.05 0.79 -8.42
C GLU A 81 0.53 1.37 -7.10
N VAL A 82 1.17 2.44 -6.63
CA VAL A 82 0.79 3.12 -5.40
C VAL A 82 0.80 4.64 -5.58
N PRO A 83 -0.03 5.39 -4.85
CA PRO A 83 0.07 6.85 -4.78
C PRO A 83 1.42 7.33 -4.24
N THR A 84 1.71 8.61 -4.39
CA THR A 84 2.86 9.25 -3.72
C THR A 84 2.75 9.05 -2.21
N GLY A 85 3.80 8.55 -1.57
CA GLY A 85 3.82 8.33 -0.12
C GLY A 85 4.93 7.40 0.37
N PRO A 86 5.07 7.24 1.68
CA PRO A 86 5.98 6.29 2.30
C PRO A 86 5.34 4.91 2.42
N TYR A 87 6.05 3.86 1.98
CA TYR A 87 5.59 2.48 2.02
C TYR A 87 6.68 1.54 2.48
N ALA A 88 6.31 0.51 3.22
CA ALA A 88 7.18 -0.63 3.47
C ALA A 88 6.73 -1.81 2.60
N LEU A 89 7.70 -2.57 2.08
CA LEU A 89 7.44 -3.72 1.24
C LEU A 89 7.92 -4.99 1.93
N ALA A 90 7.09 -6.04 1.82
CA ALA A 90 7.40 -7.37 2.31
C ALA A 90 6.98 -8.44 1.32
N SER A 91 7.52 -9.61 1.49
CA SER A 91 7.08 -10.80 0.75
C SER A 91 7.15 -12.02 1.66
N PHE A 92 6.28 -12.99 1.41
CA PHE A 92 6.35 -14.29 2.07
C PHE A 92 5.91 -15.41 1.11
N GLU A 93 6.38 -16.62 1.40
CA GLU A 93 5.93 -17.83 0.71
C GLU A 93 4.88 -18.52 1.57
N ASP A 94 3.64 -18.59 1.08
CA ASP A 94 2.50 -19.20 1.78
C ASP A 94 2.58 -20.74 1.70
N LYS A 95 3.23 -21.35 2.69
CA LYS A 95 3.47 -22.81 2.69
C LYS A 95 2.26 -23.62 3.08
N ASN A 96 1.36 -23.07 3.85
CA ASN A 96 0.16 -23.77 4.31
C ASN A 96 -1.08 -23.48 3.48
N GLY A 97 -1.04 -22.51 2.56
CA GLY A 97 -2.10 -22.17 1.64
C GLY A 97 -3.27 -21.40 2.28
N ASN A 98 -3.05 -20.74 3.41
CA ASN A 98 -4.10 -19.99 4.11
C ASN A 98 -4.23 -18.53 3.66
N GLY A 99 -3.26 -18.02 2.87
CA GLY A 99 -3.25 -16.64 2.38
C GLY A 99 -2.78 -15.61 3.41
N GLU A 100 -2.26 -16.04 4.55
CA GLU A 100 -1.85 -15.16 5.64
C GLU A 100 -0.43 -15.52 6.12
N LEU A 101 0.38 -14.50 6.46
CA LEU A 101 1.67 -14.74 7.09
C LEU A 101 1.48 -15.11 8.57
N ASP A 102 1.73 -16.35 8.88
CA ASP A 102 1.61 -16.88 10.24
C ASP A 102 2.83 -16.56 11.11
N PHE A 103 2.56 -16.30 12.40
CA PHE A 103 3.60 -16.05 13.39
C PHE A 103 3.53 -17.03 14.56
N PHE A 104 4.69 -17.35 15.10
CA PHE A 104 4.82 -17.93 16.43
C PHE A 104 5.49 -16.88 17.33
N PHE A 105 4.72 -16.24 18.20
CA PHE A 105 5.08 -15.00 18.89
C PHE A 105 5.40 -13.89 17.88
N PHE A 106 6.67 -13.62 17.62
CA PHE A 106 7.13 -12.58 16.67
C PHE A 106 7.96 -13.18 15.51
N ILE A 107 8.04 -14.49 15.44
CA ILE A 107 8.84 -15.20 14.42
C ILE A 107 7.88 -15.68 13.34
N PRO A 108 8.09 -15.29 12.07
CA PRO A 108 7.32 -15.85 10.98
C PRO A 108 7.50 -17.37 10.92
N LYS A 109 6.41 -18.10 10.73
CA LYS A 109 6.44 -19.55 10.53
C LYS A 109 6.79 -19.91 9.09
N GLU A 110 6.65 -18.96 8.20
CA GLU A 110 6.87 -19.07 6.78
C GLU A 110 8.05 -18.21 6.35
N PRO A 111 8.75 -18.57 5.27
CA PRO A 111 9.80 -17.72 4.72
C PRO A 111 9.24 -16.35 4.41
N ALA A 112 9.74 -15.32 5.07
CA ALA A 112 9.33 -13.95 4.89
C ALA A 112 10.52 -13.01 4.87
N GLY A 113 10.47 -12.02 4.00
CA GLY A 113 11.48 -11.00 3.84
C GLY A 113 10.85 -9.61 3.75
N PHE A 114 11.60 -8.62 4.20
CA PHE A 114 11.23 -7.22 4.04
C PHE A 114 12.31 -6.49 3.26
N TYR A 115 11.89 -5.58 2.41
CA TYR A 115 12.85 -4.71 1.73
C TYR A 115 13.60 -3.85 2.75
N GLN A 116 14.91 -3.72 2.58
CA GLN A 116 15.83 -2.97 3.46
C GLN A 116 15.90 -3.44 4.93
N PHE A 117 15.45 -4.65 5.22
CA PHE A 117 15.56 -5.22 6.56
C PHE A 117 16.46 -6.47 6.55
N SER A 118 17.56 -6.40 7.27
CA SER A 118 18.54 -7.50 7.39
C SER A 118 18.97 -7.76 8.84
N GLY A 119 18.13 -7.39 9.81
CA GLY A 119 18.49 -7.44 11.22
C GLY A 119 17.70 -8.44 12.04
N MET A 120 18.19 -8.72 13.27
CA MET A 120 17.39 -9.41 14.29
C MET A 120 16.54 -8.40 15.05
N GLY A 121 15.26 -8.72 15.25
CA GLY A 121 14.32 -7.91 16.01
C GLY A 121 13.04 -7.59 15.26
N ALA A 122 12.16 -6.83 15.87
CA ALA A 122 10.93 -6.42 15.24
C ALA A 122 11.20 -5.38 14.12
N PRO A 123 10.61 -5.56 12.93
CA PRO A 123 10.70 -4.57 11.86
C PRO A 123 10.10 -3.24 12.31
N LYS A 124 10.70 -2.14 11.86
CA LYS A 124 10.24 -0.78 12.16
C LYS A 124 10.01 -0.03 10.85
N PHE A 125 8.82 0.54 10.69
CA PHE A 125 8.43 1.26 9.48
C PHE A 125 9.47 2.32 9.06
N ASP A 126 9.86 3.20 9.96
CA ASP A 126 10.86 4.26 9.67
C ASP A 126 12.22 3.77 9.17
N LYS A 127 12.54 2.50 9.43
CA LYS A 127 13.82 1.90 9.00
C LYS A 127 13.72 1.19 7.66
N MET A 128 12.51 0.91 7.22
CA MET A 128 12.23 0.06 6.07
C MET A 128 11.43 0.78 4.99
N LYS A 129 10.91 1.95 5.30
CA LYS A 129 10.08 2.69 4.36
C LYS A 129 10.86 3.16 3.14
N VAL A 130 10.18 3.17 2.02
CA VAL A 130 10.58 3.78 0.76
C VAL A 130 9.65 4.95 0.51
N ASP A 131 10.20 6.13 0.27
CA ASP A 131 9.41 7.32 -0.07
C ASP A 131 9.16 7.31 -1.59
N VAL A 132 7.94 6.92 -1.98
CA VAL A 132 7.53 6.85 -3.38
C VAL A 132 7.06 8.23 -3.82
N ASN A 133 7.84 8.88 -4.69
CA ASN A 133 7.55 10.16 -5.33
C ASN A 133 7.80 10.13 -6.85
N GLY A 134 7.91 8.93 -7.40
CA GLY A 134 8.14 8.57 -8.79
C GLY A 134 8.22 7.06 -8.89
N ASP A 135 8.36 6.53 -10.11
CA ASP A 135 8.54 5.11 -10.32
C ASP A 135 9.81 4.59 -9.64
N ILE A 136 9.71 3.45 -8.98
CA ILE A 136 10.82 2.78 -8.32
C ILE A 136 11.00 1.39 -8.91
N ASP A 137 12.17 1.14 -9.46
CA ASP A 137 12.55 -0.14 -10.01
C ASP A 137 13.65 -0.80 -9.13
N ASN A 138 13.92 -2.08 -9.38
CA ASN A 138 15.01 -2.84 -8.78
C ASN A 138 14.90 -3.05 -7.24
N ILE A 139 13.68 -3.14 -6.73
CA ILE A 139 13.47 -3.60 -5.36
C ILE A 139 13.79 -5.09 -5.30
N GLU A 140 14.66 -5.47 -4.37
CA GLU A 140 15.01 -6.86 -4.13
C GLU A 140 14.55 -7.29 -2.73
N ILE A 141 13.72 -8.34 -2.68
CA ILE A 141 13.28 -8.97 -1.43
C ILE A 141 13.77 -10.41 -1.44
N VAL A 142 14.55 -10.77 -0.43
CA VAL A 142 15.11 -12.13 -0.30
C VAL A 142 14.36 -12.85 0.81
N LEU A 143 13.80 -14.01 0.48
CA LEU A 143 13.23 -14.95 1.45
C LEU A 143 14.34 -15.85 2.01
N PRO A 144 14.42 -16.07 3.33
CA PRO A 144 15.44 -16.88 3.98
C PRO A 144 15.25 -18.39 3.78
#